data_e23199f815bf8dccdc4d8cdd1c8ae8db
#
_entry.id   e23199f815bf8dccdc4d8cdd1c8ae8db
#
_cell.length_a   1.000
_cell.length_b   1.000
_cell.length_c   1.000
_cell.angle_alpha   90.00
_cell.angle_beta   90.00
_cell.angle_gamma   90.00
#
_symmetry.space_group_name_H-M   'P 1'
#
loop_
_entity.id
_entity.type
_entity.pdbx_description
1 polymer ?
#
loop_
_entity_poly.entity_id
_entity_poly.type
_entity_poly.pdbx_seq_one_letter_code
_entity_poly.pdbx_strand_id
1 'polypeptide(L)'
;ERVFSARSAVETLRTARSGVYGDLDDGVAPSFLVASEGLSGLIAGVQVHAVSSGGRPQVVDLDGVPCGRILRVPGRAYLALSGVSDQQHEQPADQARAMMQKAEAALRKFGADFLSVPRTWMWLKDILSWYDDFNQVRTGFFKEWGLIGAGSRQSMPASTGIGLGPANGAHCAMDLMAVLEPTECTQYLQTTGKQHCAFEYGSAFSRAARSIMPAGETVFVSGTASIDAGGATTHVGDAAGQINATIENVRAVLSEMQCSDDDVVQVIAYCKTTAVEKVFNSIKDKLA
;
A
#
# COMPACT_ATOMS: atom_id res chain seq x y z
N GLU A 1 -6.33 6.74 6.52
CA GLU A 1 -6.29 7.92 5.64
C GLU A 1 -4.91 8.11 5.05
N ARG A 2 -4.84 8.54 3.78
CA ARG A 2 -3.62 8.97 3.08
C ARG A 2 -3.87 10.31 2.42
N VAL A 3 -2.92 11.22 2.59
CA VAL A 3 -2.99 12.57 2.01
C VAL A 3 -1.76 12.79 1.14
N PHE A 4 -1.99 13.02 -0.13
CA PHE A 4 -0.96 13.29 -1.13
C PHE A 4 -0.96 14.80 -1.41
N SER A 5 0.08 15.49 -1.00
CA SER A 5 0.11 16.95 -1.11
C SER A 5 1.53 17.51 -1.27
N ALA A 6 1.63 18.74 -1.74
CA ALA A 6 2.87 19.49 -1.63
C ALA A 6 3.28 19.64 -0.14
N ARG A 7 4.57 19.62 0.13
CA ARG A 7 5.10 19.76 1.50
C ARG A 7 4.59 21.01 2.21
N SER A 8 4.44 22.10 1.49
CA SER A 8 3.95 23.38 2.02
C SER A 8 2.51 23.34 2.53
N ALA A 9 1.69 22.39 2.05
CA ALA A 9 0.28 22.25 2.45
C ALA A 9 0.08 21.36 3.68
N VAL A 10 1.07 20.57 4.08
CA VAL A 10 0.92 19.49 5.10
C VAL A 10 0.37 20.03 6.42
N GLU A 11 0.96 21.09 6.98
CA GLU A 11 0.52 21.62 8.28
C GLU A 11 -0.88 22.25 8.23
N THR A 12 -1.21 22.93 7.13
CA THR A 12 -2.56 23.45 6.92
C THR A 12 -3.59 22.32 6.85
N LEU A 13 -3.27 21.25 6.13
CA LEU A 13 -4.15 20.08 6.00
C LEU A 13 -4.29 19.33 7.33
N ARG A 14 -3.23 19.20 8.11
CA ARG A 14 -3.25 18.61 9.44
C ARG A 14 -4.19 19.38 10.36
N THR A 15 -4.04 20.69 10.41
CA THR A 15 -4.88 21.58 11.24
C THR A 15 -6.34 21.54 10.80
N ALA A 16 -6.60 21.63 9.49
CA ALA A 16 -7.97 21.58 8.95
C ALA A 16 -8.64 20.23 9.28
N ARG A 17 -7.91 19.12 9.12
CA ARG A 17 -8.42 17.80 9.46
C ARG A 17 -8.80 17.71 10.95
N SER A 18 -7.88 18.06 11.83
CA SER A 18 -8.12 18.01 13.28
C SER A 18 -9.32 18.87 13.69
N GLY A 19 -9.47 20.07 13.09
CA GLY A 19 -10.61 20.94 13.31
C GLY A 19 -11.94 20.34 12.84
N VAL A 20 -11.95 19.60 11.73
CA VAL A 20 -13.16 18.91 11.22
C VAL A 20 -13.51 17.70 12.09
N TYR A 21 -12.52 16.92 12.50
CA TYR A 21 -12.76 15.73 13.33
C TYR A 21 -13.13 16.09 14.78
N GLY A 22 -12.61 17.19 15.34
CA GLY A 22 -12.87 17.61 16.72
C GLY A 22 -12.68 16.45 17.70
N ASP A 23 -13.71 16.17 18.51
CA ASP A 23 -13.72 15.08 19.51
C ASP A 23 -13.65 13.66 18.90
N LEU A 24 -13.79 13.52 17.60
CA LEU A 24 -13.61 12.25 16.89
C LEU A 24 -12.15 11.98 16.50
N ASP A 25 -11.27 12.97 16.64
CA ASP A 25 -9.85 12.78 16.39
C ASP A 25 -9.24 11.92 17.51
N ASP A 26 -8.87 10.71 17.17
CA ASP A 26 -8.28 9.72 18.09
C ASP A 26 -6.74 9.77 18.12
N GLY A 27 -6.14 10.78 17.50
CA GLY A 27 -4.70 10.98 17.45
C GLY A 27 -3.96 10.15 16.40
N VAL A 28 -4.63 9.20 15.72
CA VAL A 28 -3.99 8.46 14.62
C VAL A 28 -3.92 9.35 13.38
N ALA A 29 -2.73 9.85 13.08
CA ALA A 29 -2.51 10.72 11.94
C ALA A 29 -2.68 9.97 10.61
N PRO A 30 -3.16 10.65 9.54
CA PRO A 30 -3.03 10.15 8.18
C PRO A 30 -1.57 9.95 7.79
N SER A 31 -1.33 9.07 6.82
CA SER A 31 -0.05 9.06 6.12
C SER A 31 0.00 10.28 5.21
N PHE A 32 0.73 11.31 5.64
CA PHE A 32 1.02 12.48 4.80
C PHE A 32 2.20 12.17 3.88
N LEU A 33 1.96 12.22 2.58
CA LEU A 33 2.91 11.83 1.54
C LEU A 33 3.20 13.04 0.65
N VAL A 34 4.49 13.35 0.49
CA VAL A 34 4.91 14.51 -0.29
C VAL A 34 4.84 14.17 -1.78
N ALA A 35 3.88 14.75 -2.44
CA ALA A 35 3.70 14.71 -3.88
C ALA A 35 4.02 16.07 -4.51
N SER A 36 4.32 16.07 -5.80
CA SER A 36 4.31 17.33 -6.57
C SER A 36 2.89 17.86 -6.66
N GLU A 37 2.76 19.16 -6.95
CA GLU A 37 1.46 19.76 -7.23
C GLU A 37 0.78 19.03 -8.40
N GLY A 38 -0.45 18.56 -8.19
CA GLY A 38 -1.29 17.98 -9.22
C GLY A 38 -2.05 19.06 -10.02
N LEU A 39 -2.90 18.63 -10.93
CA LEU A 39 -3.76 19.53 -11.72
C LEU A 39 -4.71 20.36 -10.85
N SER A 40 -5.04 19.88 -9.66
CA SER A 40 -5.92 20.54 -8.69
C SER A 40 -5.18 21.47 -7.70
N GLY A 41 -3.88 21.69 -7.87
CA GLY A 41 -3.05 22.53 -7.02
C GLY A 41 -2.27 21.76 -5.95
N LEU A 42 -2.18 22.28 -4.73
CA LEU A 42 -1.32 21.76 -3.66
C LEU A 42 -1.72 20.37 -3.13
N ILE A 43 -2.92 19.90 -3.41
CA ILE A 43 -3.42 18.58 -3.02
C ILE A 43 -3.51 17.73 -4.28
N ALA A 44 -2.72 16.66 -4.34
CA ALA A 44 -2.75 15.71 -5.44
C ALA A 44 -3.86 14.64 -5.24
N GLY A 45 -4.21 14.33 -3.98
CA GLY A 45 -5.31 13.41 -3.69
C GLY A 45 -5.46 13.11 -2.20
N VAL A 46 -6.61 12.57 -1.85
CA VAL A 46 -6.89 12.04 -0.51
C VAL A 46 -7.55 10.68 -0.68
N GLN A 47 -7.07 9.69 0.07
CA GLN A 47 -7.66 8.36 0.14
C GLN A 47 -8.13 8.10 1.56
N VAL A 48 -9.39 7.67 1.69
CA VAL A 48 -10.01 7.35 2.99
C VAL A 48 -10.63 5.96 2.91
N HIS A 49 -10.33 5.12 3.90
CA HIS A 49 -11.11 3.94 4.21
C HIS A 49 -11.97 4.26 5.44
N ALA A 50 -13.28 4.30 5.27
CA ALA A 50 -14.24 4.48 6.33
C ALA A 50 -14.99 3.17 6.58
N VAL A 51 -15.10 2.78 7.84
CA VAL A 51 -15.84 1.58 8.25
C VAL A 51 -16.86 1.99 9.31
N SER A 52 -18.11 1.63 9.09
CA SER A 52 -19.17 1.78 10.10
C SER A 52 -19.16 0.58 11.04
N SER A 53 -19.12 0.83 12.34
CA SER A 53 -19.17 -0.21 13.37
C SER A 53 -19.99 0.28 14.58
N GLY A 54 -20.46 -0.68 15.41
CA GLY A 54 -21.22 -0.37 16.62
C GLY A 54 -20.43 0.26 17.77
N GLY A 55 -19.13 0.53 17.59
CA GLY A 55 -18.26 1.10 18.62
C GLY A 55 -17.04 1.82 18.04
N ARG A 56 -16.34 2.53 18.92
CA ARG A 56 -15.06 3.18 18.53
C ARG A 56 -13.98 2.12 18.30
N PRO A 57 -13.11 2.28 17.29
CA PRO A 57 -11.96 1.40 17.11
C PRO A 57 -10.99 1.56 18.27
N GLN A 58 -10.26 0.49 18.58
CA GLN A 58 -9.15 0.54 19.51
C GLN A 58 -7.94 1.20 18.81
N VAL A 59 -7.37 2.22 19.41
CA VAL A 59 -6.14 2.85 18.90
C VAL A 59 -4.94 1.93 19.18
N VAL A 60 -4.08 1.82 18.19
CA VAL A 60 -2.79 1.13 18.27
C VAL A 60 -1.70 2.17 18.34
N ASP A 61 -0.82 2.05 19.30
CA ASP A 61 0.38 2.88 19.46
C ASP A 61 1.67 2.06 19.34
N LEU A 62 2.71 2.72 18.89
CA LEU A 62 4.10 2.27 18.96
C LEU A 62 4.89 3.35 19.72
N ASP A 63 5.48 2.97 20.84
CA ASP A 63 6.27 3.87 21.68
C ASP A 63 5.54 5.16 22.08
N GLY A 64 4.22 5.03 22.36
CA GLY A 64 3.35 6.15 22.72
C GLY A 64 2.87 7.00 21.54
N VAL A 65 3.19 6.63 20.31
CA VAL A 65 2.73 7.32 19.10
C VAL A 65 1.57 6.53 18.46
N PRO A 66 0.35 7.09 18.40
CA PRO A 66 -0.77 6.47 17.70
C PRO A 66 -0.43 6.24 16.23
N CYS A 67 -0.50 5.00 15.77
CA CYS A 67 -0.11 4.61 14.42
C CYS A 67 -1.13 3.72 13.71
N GLY A 68 -2.24 3.38 14.37
CA GLY A 68 -3.22 2.50 13.75
C GLY A 68 -4.49 2.30 14.56
N ARG A 69 -5.37 1.48 14.02
CA ARG A 69 -6.68 1.17 14.63
C ARG A 69 -6.99 -0.31 14.48
N ILE A 70 -7.60 -0.87 15.53
CA ILE A 70 -8.24 -2.18 15.48
C ILE A 70 -9.74 -1.99 15.49
N LEU A 71 -10.41 -2.58 14.51
CA LEU A 71 -11.85 -2.74 14.48
C LEU A 71 -12.20 -4.18 14.85
N ARG A 72 -13.10 -4.36 15.81
CA ARG A 72 -13.65 -5.67 16.20
C ARG A 72 -15.15 -5.68 16.01
N VAL A 73 -15.65 -6.70 15.34
CA VAL A 73 -17.06 -7.03 15.21
C VAL A 73 -17.24 -8.53 15.49
N PRO A 74 -18.43 -9.06 15.77
CA PRO A 74 -18.59 -10.49 16.04
C PRO A 74 -17.96 -11.37 14.96
N GLY A 75 -17.02 -12.23 15.36
CA GLY A 75 -16.30 -13.17 14.49
C GLY A 75 -15.31 -12.54 13.50
N ARG A 76 -15.01 -11.23 13.63
CA ARG A 76 -14.08 -10.53 12.74
C ARG A 76 -13.27 -9.48 13.49
N ALA A 77 -11.99 -9.43 13.20
CA ALA A 77 -11.11 -8.38 13.72
C ALA A 77 -10.10 -7.94 12.67
N TYR A 78 -9.91 -6.65 12.54
CA TYR A 78 -9.05 -6.03 11.55
C TYR A 78 -8.12 -5.02 12.20
N LEU A 79 -6.90 -4.94 11.70
CA LEU A 79 -5.93 -3.92 12.09
C LEU A 79 -5.50 -3.15 10.86
N ALA A 80 -5.44 -1.82 10.97
CA ALA A 80 -4.84 -0.94 9.98
C ALA A 80 -3.74 -0.11 10.64
N LEU A 81 -2.54 -0.13 10.08
CA LEU A 81 -1.43 0.77 10.46
C LEU A 81 -1.25 1.84 9.39
N SER A 82 -0.86 3.03 9.81
CA SER A 82 -0.71 4.22 8.98
C SER A 82 0.64 4.88 9.27
N GLY A 83 1.45 5.11 8.24
CA GLY A 83 2.66 5.90 8.31
C GLY A 83 3.75 5.35 9.23
N VAL A 84 3.81 4.03 9.44
CA VAL A 84 4.90 3.42 10.23
C VAL A 84 6.22 3.74 9.58
N SER A 85 7.10 4.44 10.27
CA SER A 85 8.36 4.94 9.74
C SER A 85 9.42 5.02 10.84
N ASP A 86 10.66 5.27 10.44
CA ASP A 86 11.77 5.53 11.35
C ASP A 86 12.49 6.81 10.95
N GLN A 87 12.89 7.61 11.95
CA GLN A 87 13.65 8.83 11.77
C GLN A 87 14.97 8.82 12.59
N GLN A 88 15.24 7.72 13.28
CA GLN A 88 16.44 7.62 14.15
C GLN A 88 17.69 7.22 13.37
N HIS A 89 17.50 6.49 12.25
CA HIS A 89 18.60 6.08 11.39
C HIS A 89 18.76 7.06 10.21
N GLU A 90 19.99 7.25 9.76
CA GLU A 90 20.29 8.14 8.63
C GLU A 90 20.16 7.41 7.29
N GLN A 91 20.56 6.14 7.22
CA GLN A 91 20.58 5.39 5.97
C GLN A 91 19.19 4.85 5.61
N PRO A 92 18.77 4.96 4.33
CA PRO A 92 17.44 4.50 3.89
C PRO A 92 17.18 3.02 4.19
N ALA A 93 18.16 2.14 4.01
CA ALA A 93 18.04 0.72 4.27
C ALA A 93 17.84 0.41 5.77
N ASP A 94 18.49 1.17 6.66
CA ASP A 94 18.34 1.00 8.11
C ASP A 94 16.98 1.52 8.56
N GLN A 95 16.49 2.63 7.99
CA GLN A 95 15.12 3.09 8.22
C GLN A 95 14.10 2.05 7.74
N ALA A 96 14.32 1.41 6.59
CA ALA A 96 13.44 0.34 6.11
C ALA A 96 13.45 -0.85 7.06
N ARG A 97 14.60 -1.24 7.60
CA ARG A 97 14.72 -2.30 8.60
C ARG A 97 13.94 -1.96 9.86
N ALA A 98 14.14 -0.79 10.41
CA ALA A 98 13.44 -0.32 11.61
C ALA A 98 11.90 -0.21 11.36
N MET A 99 11.48 0.26 10.20
CA MET A 99 10.08 0.31 9.78
C MET A 99 9.44 -1.09 9.79
N MET A 100 10.11 -2.10 9.21
CA MET A 100 9.62 -3.49 9.19
C MET A 100 9.50 -4.06 10.60
N GLN A 101 10.52 -3.85 11.45
CA GLN A 101 10.52 -4.28 12.86
C GLN A 101 9.38 -3.62 13.67
N LYS A 102 9.15 -2.33 13.48
CA LYS A 102 8.05 -1.60 14.14
C LYS A 102 6.69 -2.14 13.72
N ALA A 103 6.49 -2.40 12.44
CA ALA A 103 5.24 -2.99 11.96
C ALA A 103 5.01 -4.40 12.52
N GLU A 104 6.04 -5.24 12.56
CA GLU A 104 5.98 -6.56 13.19
C GLU A 104 5.65 -6.46 14.69
N ALA A 105 6.32 -5.56 15.41
CA ALA A 105 6.05 -5.34 16.83
C ALA A 105 4.60 -4.92 17.09
N ALA A 106 4.04 -4.06 16.23
CA ALA A 106 2.64 -3.67 16.31
C ALA A 106 1.69 -4.87 16.09
N LEU A 107 1.95 -5.73 15.11
CA LEU A 107 1.17 -6.94 14.86
C LEU A 107 1.24 -7.91 16.04
N ARG A 108 2.43 -8.17 16.57
CA ARG A 108 2.66 -9.09 17.69
C ARG A 108 1.97 -8.67 18.99
N LYS A 109 1.80 -7.37 19.24
CA LYS A 109 0.99 -6.87 20.38
C LYS A 109 -0.43 -7.44 20.40
N PHE A 110 -0.95 -7.85 19.25
CA PHE A 110 -2.32 -8.36 19.07
C PHE A 110 -2.36 -9.83 18.65
N GLY A 111 -1.26 -10.57 18.83
CA GLY A 111 -1.17 -11.98 18.51
C GLY A 111 -1.16 -12.30 17.02
N ALA A 112 -0.80 -11.33 16.18
CA ALA A 112 -0.72 -11.45 14.74
C ALA A 112 0.74 -11.35 14.25
N ASP A 113 0.95 -11.70 13.00
CA ASP A 113 2.21 -11.58 12.27
C ASP A 113 1.93 -11.17 10.81
N PHE A 114 2.96 -11.14 9.98
CA PHE A 114 2.81 -10.77 8.57
C PHE A 114 2.05 -11.79 7.71
N LEU A 115 1.80 -13.02 8.18
CA LEU A 115 0.88 -13.97 7.53
C LEU A 115 -0.58 -13.49 7.60
N SER A 116 -0.88 -12.61 8.56
CA SER A 116 -2.19 -11.96 8.72
C SER A 116 -2.38 -10.73 7.82
N VAL A 117 -1.34 -10.33 7.04
CA VAL A 117 -1.32 -9.09 6.26
C VAL A 117 -1.61 -9.34 4.78
N PRO A 118 -2.85 -9.12 4.29
CA PRO A 118 -3.15 -9.22 2.86
C PRO A 118 -2.60 -8.03 2.05
N ARG A 119 -2.39 -6.86 2.66
CA ARG A 119 -2.08 -5.63 1.92
C ARG A 119 -1.09 -4.73 2.62
N THR A 120 -0.08 -4.26 1.85
CA THR A 120 0.88 -3.22 2.26
C THR A 120 0.99 -2.11 1.21
N TRP A 121 1.33 -0.89 1.65
CA TRP A 121 1.79 0.21 0.82
C TRP A 121 3.13 0.67 1.35
N MET A 122 4.13 0.72 0.45
CA MET A 122 5.49 1.13 0.75
C MET A 122 5.74 2.50 0.10
N TRP A 123 5.88 3.53 0.91
CA TRP A 123 6.17 4.88 0.50
C TRP A 123 7.69 5.07 0.58
N LEU A 124 8.35 5.21 -0.56
CA LEU A 124 9.81 5.17 -0.67
C LEU A 124 10.29 6.44 -1.35
N LYS A 125 10.78 7.41 -0.57
CA LYS A 125 11.36 8.64 -1.12
C LYS A 125 12.53 8.26 -2.04
N ASP A 126 12.59 8.87 -3.22
CA ASP A 126 13.64 8.64 -4.22
C ASP A 126 13.86 7.14 -4.53
N ILE A 127 12.76 6.38 -4.66
CA ILE A 127 12.72 4.93 -4.79
C ILE A 127 13.77 4.35 -5.74
N LEU A 128 14.02 5.01 -6.88
CA LEU A 128 14.95 4.50 -7.90
C LEU A 128 16.42 4.54 -7.46
N SER A 129 16.77 5.27 -6.41
CA SER A 129 18.14 5.37 -5.92
C SER A 129 18.56 4.24 -4.98
N TRP A 130 17.60 3.49 -4.39
CA TRP A 130 17.87 2.48 -3.38
C TRP A 130 16.84 1.33 -3.33
N TYR A 131 16.09 1.14 -4.42
CA TYR A 131 15.03 0.12 -4.46
C TYR A 131 15.57 -1.31 -4.29
N ASP A 132 16.77 -1.57 -4.77
CA ASP A 132 17.44 -2.89 -4.61
C ASP A 132 17.79 -3.14 -3.15
N ASP A 133 18.29 -2.15 -2.42
CA ASP A 133 18.59 -2.25 -0.99
C ASP A 133 17.29 -2.46 -0.19
N PHE A 134 16.21 -1.72 -0.52
CA PHE A 134 14.90 -1.93 0.07
C PHE A 134 14.39 -3.36 -0.17
N ASN A 135 14.52 -3.88 -1.40
CA ASN A 135 14.10 -5.24 -1.72
C ASN A 135 14.90 -6.30 -0.97
N GLN A 136 16.21 -6.09 -0.76
CA GLN A 136 17.03 -6.98 0.05
C GLN A 136 16.54 -7.02 1.51
N VAL A 137 16.28 -5.86 2.11
CA VAL A 137 15.73 -5.75 3.47
C VAL A 137 14.39 -6.48 3.56
N ARG A 138 13.43 -6.15 2.69
CA ARG A 138 12.10 -6.75 2.68
C ARG A 138 12.14 -8.26 2.48
N THR A 139 12.94 -8.73 1.53
CA THR A 139 13.11 -10.18 1.26
C THR A 139 13.72 -10.90 2.45
N GLY A 140 14.67 -10.28 3.16
CA GLY A 140 15.26 -10.83 4.38
C GLY A 140 14.18 -11.09 5.44
N PHE A 141 13.38 -10.08 5.77
CA PHE A 141 12.27 -10.21 6.72
C PHE A 141 11.23 -11.24 6.28
N PHE A 142 10.83 -11.23 5.01
CA PHE A 142 9.82 -12.16 4.51
C PHE A 142 10.30 -13.64 4.53
N LYS A 143 11.59 -13.88 4.38
CA LYS A 143 12.19 -15.21 4.61
C LYS A 143 12.17 -15.58 6.11
N GLU A 144 12.61 -14.67 6.96
CA GLU A 144 12.62 -14.85 8.40
C GLU A 144 11.22 -15.13 8.96
N TRP A 145 10.21 -14.43 8.46
CA TRP A 145 8.81 -14.58 8.86
C TRP A 145 8.09 -15.74 8.17
N GLY A 146 8.77 -16.52 7.33
CA GLY A 146 8.17 -17.69 6.67
C GLY A 146 7.19 -17.37 5.53
N LEU A 147 7.14 -16.11 5.05
CA LEU A 147 6.30 -15.72 3.92
C LEU A 147 6.87 -16.20 2.59
N ILE A 148 8.17 -16.42 2.53
CA ILE A 148 8.91 -16.99 1.41
C ILE A 148 9.52 -18.29 1.90
N GLY A 149 8.89 -19.43 1.56
CA GLY A 149 9.34 -20.76 1.95
C GLY A 149 10.02 -21.53 0.83
N ALA A 150 10.64 -22.67 1.18
CA ALA A 150 11.07 -23.65 0.20
C ALA A 150 9.85 -24.38 -0.36
N GLY A 151 9.50 -24.15 -1.63
CA GLY A 151 8.35 -24.74 -2.31
C GLY A 151 7.38 -23.72 -2.87
N SER A 152 6.24 -24.19 -3.40
CA SER A 152 5.28 -23.39 -4.15
C SER A 152 4.39 -22.46 -3.30
N ARG A 153 4.47 -22.51 -1.97
CA ARG A 153 3.60 -21.70 -1.10
C ARG A 153 4.31 -20.41 -0.68
N GLN A 154 4.00 -19.34 -1.37
CA GLN A 154 4.44 -17.99 -1.01
C GLN A 154 3.21 -17.21 -0.51
N SER A 155 3.33 -16.62 0.68
CA SER A 155 2.25 -15.89 1.36
C SER A 155 2.58 -14.40 1.50
N MET A 156 3.26 -13.85 0.51
CA MET A 156 3.64 -12.44 0.51
C MET A 156 2.41 -11.54 0.33
N PRO A 157 2.28 -10.43 1.07
CA PRO A 157 1.20 -9.47 0.86
C PRO A 157 1.12 -8.95 -0.58
N ALA A 158 -0.08 -8.61 -1.04
CA ALA A 158 -0.20 -7.69 -2.15
C ALA A 158 0.40 -6.35 -1.74
N SER A 159 1.26 -5.75 -2.57
CA SER A 159 2.03 -4.57 -2.20
C SER A 159 2.09 -3.54 -3.32
N THR A 160 2.12 -2.27 -2.93
CA THR A 160 2.38 -1.16 -3.85
C THR A 160 3.56 -0.36 -3.31
N GLY A 161 4.64 -0.28 -4.06
CA GLY A 161 5.79 0.57 -3.80
C GLY A 161 5.72 1.83 -4.66
N ILE A 162 5.75 3.00 -4.04
CA ILE A 162 5.63 4.30 -4.73
C ILE A 162 6.76 5.23 -4.30
N GLY A 163 7.33 5.93 -5.29
CA GLY A 163 8.40 6.90 -5.11
C GLY A 163 7.96 8.21 -4.45
N LEU A 164 7.21 8.12 -3.34
CA LEU A 164 6.78 9.26 -2.53
C LEU A 164 7.33 9.10 -1.10
N GLY A 165 7.90 10.16 -0.56
CA GLY A 165 8.38 10.19 0.81
C GLY A 165 7.32 10.64 1.80
N PRO A 166 7.36 10.15 3.06
CA PRO A 166 6.50 10.66 4.11
C PRO A 166 6.87 12.11 4.46
N ALA A 167 5.87 12.89 4.88
CA ALA A 167 6.05 14.32 5.18
C ALA A 167 6.91 14.57 6.44
N ASN A 168 7.09 13.58 7.30
CA ASN A 168 7.96 13.67 8.47
C ASN A 168 9.46 13.67 8.12
N GLY A 169 9.82 13.45 6.86
CA GLY A 169 11.20 13.52 6.38
C GLY A 169 11.94 12.19 6.33
N ALA A 170 11.36 11.09 6.82
CA ALA A 170 11.95 9.77 6.68
C ALA A 170 12.08 9.36 5.20
N HIS A 171 12.99 8.45 4.90
CA HIS A 171 13.17 7.89 3.56
C HIS A 171 12.07 6.91 3.17
N CYS A 172 11.43 6.28 4.16
CA CYS A 172 10.32 5.36 3.91
C CYS A 172 9.26 5.39 4.99
N ALA A 173 8.07 4.96 4.62
CA ALA A 173 6.98 4.62 5.53
C ALA A 173 6.16 3.46 4.97
N MET A 174 5.45 2.75 5.85
CA MET A 174 4.55 1.66 5.49
C MET A 174 3.16 1.92 6.07
N ASP A 175 2.16 1.67 5.23
CA ASP A 175 0.79 1.39 5.68
C ASP A 175 0.51 -0.08 5.46
N LEU A 176 -0.28 -0.68 6.32
CA LEU A 176 -0.74 -2.05 6.13
C LEU A 176 -2.17 -2.25 6.62
N MET A 177 -2.78 -3.33 6.12
CA MET A 177 -4.03 -3.89 6.63
C MET A 177 -3.78 -5.34 7.01
N ALA A 178 -4.23 -5.75 8.20
CA ALA A 178 -4.15 -7.12 8.68
C ALA A 178 -5.53 -7.63 9.09
N VAL A 179 -5.76 -8.92 8.87
CA VAL A 179 -6.95 -9.65 9.34
C VAL A 179 -6.53 -10.47 10.55
N LEU A 180 -7.03 -10.08 11.72
CA LEU A 180 -6.72 -10.76 12.98
C LEU A 180 -7.68 -11.93 13.24
N GLU A 181 -8.92 -11.81 12.70
CA GLU A 181 -9.98 -12.80 12.82
C GLU A 181 -10.92 -12.70 11.60
N PRO A 182 -11.21 -13.82 10.89
CA PRO A 182 -10.63 -15.14 11.07
C PRO A 182 -9.17 -15.23 10.63
N THR A 183 -8.40 -16.12 11.20
CA THR A 183 -7.02 -16.41 10.77
C THR A 183 -7.01 -17.22 9.48
N GLU A 184 -5.89 -17.18 8.74
CA GLU A 184 -5.64 -18.01 7.54
C GLU A 184 -6.68 -17.86 6.42
N CYS A 185 -7.36 -16.70 6.35
CA CYS A 185 -8.41 -16.44 5.36
C CYS A 185 -7.88 -15.81 4.06
N THR A 186 -6.58 -15.58 3.94
CA THR A 186 -5.99 -14.87 2.79
C THR A 186 -5.46 -15.87 1.75
N GLN A 187 -5.84 -15.63 0.49
CA GLN A 187 -5.32 -16.31 -0.69
C GLN A 187 -4.41 -15.37 -1.47
N TYR A 188 -3.32 -15.88 -2.02
CA TYR A 188 -2.32 -15.08 -2.72
C TYR A 188 -2.15 -15.55 -4.16
N LEU A 189 -2.08 -14.58 -5.09
CA LEU A 189 -1.79 -14.82 -6.50
C LEU A 189 -0.36 -14.39 -6.81
N GLN A 190 0.48 -15.31 -7.27
CA GLN A 190 1.89 -15.02 -7.55
C GLN A 190 2.15 -14.64 -9.01
N THR A 191 1.44 -15.27 -9.94
CA THR A 191 1.65 -15.12 -11.38
C THR A 191 0.34 -14.91 -12.11
N THR A 192 0.41 -14.35 -13.29
CA THR A 192 -0.71 -14.31 -14.26
C THR A 192 -0.21 -14.81 -15.60
N GLY A 193 -1.12 -15.01 -16.56
CA GLY A 193 -0.74 -15.33 -17.95
C GLY A 193 0.14 -14.25 -18.61
N LYS A 194 0.15 -13.01 -18.08
CA LYS A 194 0.93 -11.87 -18.61
C LYS A 194 2.15 -11.51 -17.77
N GLN A 195 2.23 -11.95 -16.51
CA GLN A 195 3.30 -11.54 -15.58
C GLN A 195 3.78 -12.71 -14.73
N HIS A 196 5.10 -12.90 -14.68
CA HIS A 196 5.74 -13.86 -13.79
C HIS A 196 5.66 -13.43 -12.32
N CYS A 197 6.06 -14.32 -11.40
CA CYS A 197 6.17 -13.98 -9.99
C CYS A 197 7.13 -12.80 -9.80
N ALA A 198 6.70 -11.78 -9.04
CA ALA A 198 7.54 -10.62 -8.80
C ALA A 198 8.85 -10.97 -8.09
N PHE A 199 8.86 -12.04 -7.32
CA PHE A 199 10.04 -12.53 -6.63
C PHE A 199 11.13 -13.02 -7.59
N GLU A 200 10.81 -13.49 -8.78
CA GLU A 200 11.78 -13.97 -9.78
C GLU A 200 12.68 -12.83 -10.30
N TYR A 201 12.18 -11.59 -10.30
CA TYR A 201 12.97 -10.41 -10.68
C TYR A 201 13.34 -9.51 -9.48
N GLY A 202 13.39 -10.08 -8.26
CA GLY A 202 13.93 -9.43 -7.07
C GLY A 202 12.95 -8.67 -6.21
N SER A 203 11.65 -8.71 -6.49
CA SER A 203 10.62 -7.97 -5.73
C SER A 203 9.71 -8.90 -4.93
N ALA A 204 9.77 -8.85 -3.60
CA ALA A 204 9.01 -9.73 -2.72
C ALA A 204 7.58 -9.22 -2.49
N PHE A 205 6.63 -9.59 -3.36
CA PHE A 205 5.18 -9.34 -3.20
C PHE A 205 4.36 -10.29 -4.08
N SER A 206 3.11 -10.54 -3.70
CA SER A 206 2.13 -11.25 -4.54
C SER A 206 1.46 -10.29 -5.53
N ARG A 207 1.03 -10.78 -6.70
CA ARG A 207 0.29 -9.97 -7.69
C ARG A 207 -1.04 -9.50 -7.16
N ALA A 208 -1.70 -10.34 -6.38
CA ALA A 208 -2.90 -9.99 -5.63
C ALA A 208 -3.00 -10.80 -4.34
N ALA A 209 -3.85 -10.31 -3.45
CA ALA A 209 -4.31 -11.06 -2.28
C ALA A 209 -5.83 -10.90 -2.15
N ARG A 210 -6.53 -12.02 -1.90
CA ARG A 210 -7.95 -12.07 -1.59
C ARG A 210 -8.10 -12.36 -0.12
N SER A 211 -8.88 -11.56 0.60
CA SER A 211 -9.10 -11.74 2.04
C SER A 211 -10.49 -11.26 2.46
N ILE A 212 -10.91 -11.65 3.66
CA ILE A 212 -12.19 -11.22 4.23
C ILE A 212 -11.96 -9.91 4.98
N MET A 213 -12.46 -8.81 4.44
CA MET A 213 -12.36 -7.45 4.98
C MET A 213 -13.72 -6.98 5.55
N PRO A 214 -13.80 -5.81 6.24
CA PRO A 214 -15.06 -5.29 6.76
C PRO A 214 -16.18 -5.20 5.72
N ALA A 215 -15.86 -4.87 4.48
CA ALA A 215 -16.81 -4.81 3.36
C ALA A 215 -17.22 -6.17 2.79
N GLY A 216 -16.61 -7.26 3.25
CA GLY A 216 -16.77 -8.61 2.71
C GLY A 216 -15.50 -9.13 2.06
N GLU A 217 -15.63 -10.11 1.17
CA GLU A 217 -14.50 -10.63 0.40
C GLU A 217 -13.92 -9.52 -0.48
N THR A 218 -12.63 -9.29 -0.36
CA THR A 218 -11.94 -8.18 -1.04
C THR A 218 -10.66 -8.67 -1.70
N VAL A 219 -10.47 -8.32 -2.96
CA VAL A 219 -9.24 -8.55 -3.72
C VAL A 219 -8.41 -7.28 -3.75
N PHE A 220 -7.18 -7.37 -3.29
CA PHE A 220 -6.17 -6.32 -3.39
C PHE A 220 -5.23 -6.63 -4.54
N VAL A 221 -5.23 -5.81 -5.57
CA VAL A 221 -4.26 -5.88 -6.66
C VAL A 221 -3.03 -5.07 -6.30
N SER A 222 -1.85 -5.64 -6.45
CA SER A 222 -0.57 -4.97 -6.20
C SER A 222 -0.33 -3.83 -7.19
N GLY A 223 0.59 -2.94 -6.84
CA GLY A 223 1.05 -1.91 -7.77
C GLY A 223 1.49 -2.53 -9.08
N THR A 224 0.86 -2.11 -10.16
CA THR A 224 1.06 -2.62 -11.51
C THR A 224 1.44 -1.47 -12.42
N ALA A 225 2.30 -1.74 -13.39
CA ALA A 225 2.78 -0.78 -14.37
C ALA A 225 2.83 -1.42 -15.76
N SER A 226 3.22 -0.63 -16.76
CA SER A 226 3.49 -1.11 -18.12
C SER A 226 4.80 -1.91 -18.13
N ILE A 227 4.74 -3.17 -17.73
CA ILE A 227 5.84 -4.12 -17.68
C ILE A 227 5.49 -5.39 -18.45
N ASP A 228 6.50 -6.02 -19.03
CA ASP A 228 6.37 -7.36 -19.64
C ASP A 228 6.40 -8.48 -18.59
N ALA A 229 6.37 -9.71 -19.05
CA ALA A 229 6.42 -10.90 -18.20
C ALA A 229 7.66 -10.95 -17.30
N GLY A 230 8.80 -10.47 -17.78
CA GLY A 230 10.08 -10.44 -17.06
C GLY A 230 10.27 -9.22 -16.15
N GLY A 231 9.29 -8.29 -16.10
CA GLY A 231 9.36 -7.08 -15.27
C GLY A 231 10.02 -5.88 -15.95
N ALA A 232 10.39 -5.96 -17.23
CA ALA A 232 10.95 -4.84 -17.96
C ALA A 232 9.88 -3.85 -18.40
N THR A 233 10.16 -2.54 -18.29
CA THR A 233 9.23 -1.47 -18.69
C THR A 233 8.99 -1.49 -20.19
N THR A 234 7.71 -1.50 -20.59
CA THR A 234 7.28 -1.40 -21.99
C THR A 234 6.73 0.00 -22.30
N HIS A 235 6.54 0.31 -23.60
CA HIS A 235 5.98 1.59 -24.07
C HIS A 235 6.72 2.83 -23.54
N VAL A 236 8.08 2.75 -23.46
CA VAL A 236 8.92 3.84 -22.95
C VAL A 236 8.70 5.11 -23.79
N GLY A 237 8.35 6.23 -23.12
CA GLY A 237 8.06 7.50 -23.77
C GLY A 237 6.63 7.67 -24.30
N ASP A 238 5.80 6.61 -24.27
CA ASP A 238 4.40 6.65 -24.67
C ASP A 238 3.47 6.49 -23.44
N ALA A 239 3.02 7.61 -22.89
CA ALA A 239 2.17 7.61 -21.69
C ALA A 239 0.83 6.88 -21.92
N ALA A 240 0.21 7.04 -23.09
CA ALA A 240 -1.06 6.38 -23.40
C ALA A 240 -0.87 4.86 -23.54
N GLY A 241 0.18 4.43 -24.23
CA GLY A 241 0.56 3.02 -24.32
C GLY A 241 0.86 2.42 -22.95
N GLN A 242 1.58 3.14 -22.08
CA GLN A 242 1.84 2.68 -20.70
C GLN A 242 0.56 2.54 -19.88
N ILE A 243 -0.38 3.48 -19.97
CA ILE A 243 -1.65 3.40 -19.24
C ILE A 243 -2.46 2.19 -19.72
N ASN A 244 -2.61 2.01 -21.02
CA ASN A 244 -3.34 0.88 -21.59
C ASN A 244 -2.73 -0.47 -21.18
N ALA A 245 -1.42 -0.64 -21.31
CA ALA A 245 -0.73 -1.87 -20.91
C ALA A 245 -0.86 -2.13 -19.38
N THR A 246 -0.83 -1.06 -18.57
CA THR A 246 -1.06 -1.17 -17.12
C THR A 246 -2.45 -1.71 -16.81
N ILE A 247 -3.50 -1.17 -17.47
CA ILE A 247 -4.88 -1.63 -17.29
C ILE A 247 -5.04 -3.08 -17.75
N GLU A 248 -4.44 -3.47 -18.88
CA GLU A 248 -4.45 -4.86 -19.32
C GLU A 248 -3.78 -5.81 -18.32
N ASN A 249 -2.67 -5.39 -17.70
CA ASN A 249 -2.02 -6.16 -16.65
C ASN A 249 -2.90 -6.28 -15.40
N VAL A 250 -3.61 -5.21 -15.01
CA VAL A 250 -4.59 -5.26 -13.90
C VAL A 250 -5.74 -6.22 -14.23
N ARG A 251 -6.32 -6.14 -15.43
CA ARG A 251 -7.40 -7.03 -15.88
C ARG A 251 -6.98 -8.51 -15.89
N ALA A 252 -5.72 -8.79 -16.25
CA ALA A 252 -5.19 -10.15 -16.16
C ALA A 252 -5.16 -10.66 -14.72
N VAL A 253 -4.78 -9.81 -13.75
CA VAL A 253 -4.83 -10.15 -12.32
C VAL A 253 -6.27 -10.36 -11.85
N LEU A 254 -7.21 -9.48 -12.22
CA LEU A 254 -8.63 -9.60 -11.87
C LEU A 254 -9.22 -10.91 -12.40
N SER A 255 -8.95 -11.26 -13.65
CA SER A 255 -9.41 -12.50 -14.28
C SER A 255 -8.93 -13.75 -13.52
N GLU A 256 -7.64 -13.82 -13.17
CA GLU A 256 -7.09 -14.93 -12.37
C GLU A 256 -7.70 -15.01 -10.96
N MET A 257 -8.11 -13.86 -10.42
CA MET A 257 -8.84 -13.79 -9.15
C MET A 257 -10.35 -13.95 -9.32
N GLN A 258 -10.84 -14.34 -10.49
CA GLN A 258 -12.25 -14.52 -10.80
C GLN A 258 -13.08 -13.24 -10.55
N CYS A 259 -12.52 -12.09 -10.89
CA CYS A 259 -13.12 -10.77 -10.84
C CYS A 259 -13.15 -10.15 -12.24
N SER A 260 -14.05 -9.19 -12.42
CA SER A 260 -14.20 -8.37 -13.62
C SER A 260 -14.05 -6.88 -13.31
N ASP A 261 -14.15 -6.03 -14.30
CA ASP A 261 -14.16 -4.57 -14.12
C ASP A 261 -15.35 -4.12 -13.25
N ASP A 262 -16.50 -4.83 -13.30
CA ASP A 262 -17.70 -4.54 -12.50
C ASP A 262 -17.48 -4.76 -10.98
N ASP A 263 -16.48 -5.55 -10.60
CA ASP A 263 -16.13 -5.80 -9.20
C ASP A 263 -15.17 -4.74 -8.65
N VAL A 264 -14.68 -3.82 -9.49
CA VAL A 264 -13.70 -2.81 -9.10
C VAL A 264 -14.36 -1.66 -8.36
N VAL A 265 -14.09 -1.55 -7.06
CA VAL A 265 -14.63 -0.48 -6.20
C VAL A 265 -13.69 0.72 -6.06
N GLN A 266 -12.39 0.55 -6.35
CA GLN A 266 -11.42 1.63 -6.27
C GLN A 266 -10.23 1.39 -7.19
N VAL A 267 -9.85 2.43 -7.93
CA VAL A 267 -8.59 2.52 -8.69
C VAL A 267 -7.82 3.75 -8.24
N ILE A 268 -6.51 3.60 -8.04
CA ILE A 268 -5.61 4.72 -7.73
C ILE A 268 -4.55 4.75 -8.82
N ALA A 269 -4.52 5.85 -9.57
CA ALA A 269 -3.51 6.09 -10.58
C ALA A 269 -2.40 7.02 -10.03
N TYR A 270 -1.17 6.53 -9.98
CA TYR A 270 0.00 7.32 -9.60
C TYR A 270 0.69 7.83 -10.87
N CYS A 271 0.49 9.10 -11.17
CA CYS A 271 1.06 9.75 -12.34
C CYS A 271 2.37 10.47 -11.97
N LYS A 272 3.45 10.21 -12.71
CA LYS A 272 4.76 10.79 -12.42
C LYS A 272 4.78 12.32 -12.62
N THR A 273 3.99 12.82 -13.57
CA THR A 273 3.93 14.24 -13.93
C THR A 273 2.50 14.67 -14.24
N THR A 274 2.23 15.96 -14.17
CA THR A 274 0.95 16.54 -14.60
C THR A 274 0.65 16.29 -16.09
N ALA A 275 1.67 16.12 -16.93
CA ALA A 275 1.48 15.74 -18.33
C ALA A 275 0.89 14.33 -18.46
N VAL A 276 1.41 13.36 -17.71
CA VAL A 276 0.85 11.99 -17.67
C VAL A 276 -0.54 11.98 -17.04
N GLU A 277 -0.78 12.78 -16.00
CA GLU A 277 -2.11 12.93 -15.38
C GLU A 277 -3.14 13.45 -16.39
N LYS A 278 -2.77 14.43 -17.25
CA LYS A 278 -3.65 14.91 -18.33
C LYS A 278 -3.99 13.81 -19.33
N VAL A 279 -3.01 13.00 -19.73
CA VAL A 279 -3.24 11.86 -20.62
C VAL A 279 -4.18 10.85 -19.95
N PHE A 280 -3.94 10.48 -18.70
CA PHE A 280 -4.82 9.58 -17.95
C PHE A 280 -6.26 10.10 -17.90
N ASN A 281 -6.45 11.37 -17.55
CA ASN A 281 -7.78 12.00 -17.47
C ASN A 281 -8.49 12.05 -18.82
N SER A 282 -7.77 12.08 -19.95
CA SER A 282 -8.37 12.09 -21.29
C SER A 282 -8.86 10.71 -21.75
N ILE A 283 -8.39 9.63 -21.12
CA ILE A 283 -8.71 8.27 -21.57
C ILE A 283 -9.42 7.42 -20.50
N LYS A 284 -9.40 7.84 -19.22
CA LYS A 284 -9.94 7.07 -18.09
C LYS A 284 -11.39 6.63 -18.29
N ASP A 285 -12.23 7.49 -18.86
CA ASP A 285 -13.65 7.19 -19.10
C ASP A 285 -13.87 6.12 -20.20
N LYS A 286 -12.82 5.78 -20.95
CA LYS A 286 -12.84 4.70 -21.95
C LYS A 286 -12.31 3.38 -21.36
N LEU A 287 -11.81 3.42 -20.14
CA LEU A 287 -11.22 2.28 -19.44
C LEU A 287 -12.23 1.63 -18.48
N ALA A 288 -13.35 2.31 -18.22
CA ALA A 288 -14.47 1.85 -17.40
C ALA A 288 -15.43 0.95 -18.19
#